data_c65252b42033a51fa04c8cdd4c34b38a
#
_entry.id   c65252b42033a51fa04c8cdd4c34b38a
#
_cell.length_a   1.000
_cell.length_b   1.000
_cell.length_c   1.000
_cell.angle_alpha   90.00
_cell.angle_beta   90.00
_cell.angle_gamma   90.00
#
_symmetry.space_group_name_H-M   'P 1'
#
loop_
_entity.id
_entity.type
_entity.pdbx_description
1 polymer ?
#
loop_
_entity_poly.entity_id
_entity_poly.type
_entity_poly.pdbx_seq_one_letter_code
_entity_poly.pdbx_strand_id
1 'polypeptide(L)'
;HGMFSMNMWFSSDGRDLYGFSYAGAKTKKVYFDEYFASVDKSLEAIFPDHQVSIRDWSDDLTRFLFRVSNDKDPGSSYLFDLSKGKVSLISEAAPWLKDYQLANIEPFTYMSRDGIKLHGYITLPPTYKEGDKIPFIIHPHGGPNARDYWGFNPEVQFYATRGYGVIQMDYRGSTGYGREEMILANHQMGKKMQEDKYDALM
;
A
#
# COMPACT_ATOMS: atom_id res chain seq x y z
N HIS A 1 9.80 15.78 9.52
CA HIS A 1 9.48 14.63 8.68
C HIS A 1 7.98 14.37 8.81
N GLY A 2 7.21 14.84 7.82
CA GLY A 2 5.75 14.79 7.88
C GLY A 2 5.19 13.50 7.28
N MET A 3 5.48 12.35 7.91
CA MET A 3 4.76 11.14 7.58
C MET A 3 3.38 11.17 8.22
N PHE A 4 2.32 10.92 7.44
CA PHE A 4 0.99 10.77 8.00
C PHE A 4 0.82 9.36 8.54
N SER A 5 0.43 9.22 9.81
CA SER A 5 0.02 7.93 10.34
C SER A 5 -1.27 7.50 9.64
N MET A 6 -1.35 6.24 9.26
CA MET A 6 -2.55 5.66 8.65
C MET A 6 -3.50 5.13 9.73
N ASN A 7 -2.96 4.46 10.73
CA ASN A 7 -3.69 3.90 11.86
C ASN A 7 -2.86 4.04 13.14
N MET A 8 -3.55 4.17 14.25
CA MET A 8 -2.98 4.08 15.60
C MET A 8 -3.76 3.04 16.38
N TRP A 9 -3.07 2.26 17.19
CA TRP A 9 -3.66 1.21 18.02
C TRP A 9 -3.54 1.60 19.48
N PHE A 10 -4.68 1.74 20.14
CA PHE A 10 -4.77 2.13 21.57
C PHE A 10 -5.40 1.01 22.39
N SER A 11 -5.12 0.99 23.69
CA SER A 11 -5.89 0.21 24.64
C SER A 11 -7.38 0.54 24.57
N SER A 12 -8.25 -0.36 25.06
CA SER A 12 -9.70 -0.16 25.03
C SER A 12 -10.16 1.10 25.81
N ASP A 13 -9.41 1.51 26.83
CA ASP A 13 -9.64 2.74 27.59
C ASP A 13 -8.96 3.98 26.99
N GLY A 14 -8.22 3.82 25.89
CA GLY A 14 -7.54 4.89 25.15
C GLY A 14 -6.30 5.49 25.84
N ARG A 15 -5.81 4.88 26.92
CA ARG A 15 -4.71 5.41 27.72
C ARG A 15 -3.35 5.02 27.20
N ASP A 16 -3.22 3.81 26.65
CA ASP A 16 -1.95 3.29 26.17
C ASP A 16 -1.95 3.20 24.64
N LEU A 17 -0.91 3.72 24.04
CA LEU A 17 -0.66 3.61 22.60
C LEU A 17 0.20 2.37 22.33
N TYR A 18 -0.38 1.34 21.74
CA TYR A 18 0.33 0.11 21.38
C TYR A 18 1.27 0.30 20.18
N GLY A 19 0.88 1.14 19.24
CA GLY A 19 1.68 1.39 18.05
C GLY A 19 0.95 2.21 17.00
N PHE A 20 1.61 2.42 15.86
CA PHE A 20 1.01 3.07 14.70
C PHE A 20 1.57 2.52 13.40
N SER A 21 0.84 2.72 12.31
CA SER A 21 1.34 2.50 10.96
C SER A 21 1.42 3.79 10.16
N TYR A 22 2.31 3.81 9.18
CA TYR A 22 2.45 4.93 8.26
C TYR A 22 2.74 4.45 6.83
N ALA A 23 2.42 5.31 5.87
CA ALA A 23 2.68 5.06 4.47
C ALA A 23 4.16 5.27 4.13
N GLY A 24 4.80 4.21 3.65
CA GLY A 24 6.07 4.26 2.93
C GLY A 24 5.84 3.79 1.50
N ALA A 25 6.86 3.23 0.85
CA ALA A 25 6.68 2.49 -0.39
C ALA A 25 5.74 1.28 -0.20
N LYS A 26 5.83 0.64 0.97
CA LYS A 26 4.82 -0.26 1.54
C LYS A 26 4.48 0.25 2.94
N THR A 27 3.36 -0.18 3.50
CA THR A 27 2.97 0.18 4.87
C THR A 27 4.04 -0.25 5.85
N LYS A 28 4.44 0.67 6.73
CA LYS A 28 5.37 0.42 7.83
C LYS A 28 4.64 0.53 9.16
N LYS A 29 5.09 -0.25 10.14
CA LYS A 29 4.52 -0.31 11.47
C LYS A 29 5.59 -0.02 12.52
N VAL A 30 5.20 0.67 13.57
CA VAL A 30 6.04 0.95 14.75
C VAL A 30 5.22 0.56 15.98
N TYR A 31 5.82 -0.23 16.85
CA TYR A 31 5.18 -0.72 18.07
C TYR A 31 5.90 -0.13 19.28
N PHE A 32 5.12 0.24 20.29
CA PHE A 32 5.56 0.65 21.62
C PHE A 32 5.28 -0.45 22.65
N ASP A 33 4.29 -1.28 22.38
CA ASP A 33 3.94 -2.44 23.20
C ASP A 33 4.57 -3.72 22.63
N GLU A 34 5.38 -4.41 23.47
CA GLU A 34 6.14 -5.60 23.03
C GLU A 34 5.23 -6.80 22.78
N TYR A 35 4.13 -6.92 23.53
CA TYR A 35 3.19 -8.02 23.33
C TYR A 35 2.47 -7.86 21.99
N PHE A 36 1.95 -6.66 21.71
CA PHE A 36 1.29 -6.36 20.45
C PHE A 36 2.24 -6.55 19.25
N ALA A 37 3.50 -6.14 19.40
CA ALA A 37 4.56 -6.39 18.41
C ALA A 37 4.80 -7.88 18.18
N SER A 38 4.80 -8.70 19.24
CA SER A 38 5.03 -10.14 19.14
C SER A 38 3.88 -10.87 18.44
N VAL A 39 2.65 -10.42 18.68
CA VAL A 39 1.45 -10.94 17.99
C VAL A 39 1.54 -10.62 16.49
N ASP A 40 1.80 -9.37 16.12
CA ASP A 40 1.92 -8.99 14.72
C ASP A 40 3.02 -9.76 13.99
N LYS A 41 4.19 -9.90 14.61
CA LYS A 41 5.31 -10.70 14.07
C LYS A 41 4.92 -12.17 13.86
N SER A 42 4.15 -12.73 14.77
CA SER A 42 3.66 -14.12 14.65
C SER A 42 2.69 -14.27 13.47
N LEU A 43 1.82 -13.28 13.27
CA LEU A 43 0.90 -13.25 12.14
C LEU A 43 1.63 -13.05 10.81
N GLU A 44 2.64 -12.18 10.75
CA GLU A 44 3.49 -12.00 9.57
C GLU A 44 4.24 -13.28 9.19
N ALA A 45 4.68 -14.05 10.17
CA ALA A 45 5.34 -15.34 9.94
C ALA A 45 4.42 -16.40 9.32
N ILE A 46 3.10 -16.33 9.60
CA ILE A 46 2.09 -17.21 8.99
C ILE A 46 1.79 -16.80 7.54
N PHE A 47 1.91 -15.50 7.23
CA PHE A 47 1.59 -14.93 5.92
C PHE A 47 2.76 -14.12 5.33
N PRO A 48 3.91 -14.76 5.01
CA PRO A 48 5.17 -14.07 4.70
C PRO A 48 5.11 -13.16 3.46
N ASP A 49 4.24 -13.50 2.48
CA ASP A 49 4.14 -12.73 1.22
C ASP A 49 3.03 -11.67 1.25
N HIS A 50 2.46 -11.42 2.44
CA HIS A 50 1.33 -10.52 2.59
C HIS A 50 1.60 -9.42 3.60
N GLN A 51 0.88 -8.33 3.45
CA GLN A 51 0.74 -7.34 4.51
C GLN A 51 -0.34 -7.81 5.49
N VAL A 52 0.05 -7.96 6.74
CA VAL A 52 -0.88 -8.21 7.84
C VAL A 52 -1.30 -6.86 8.43
N SER A 53 -2.57 -6.69 8.71
CA SER A 53 -3.12 -5.49 9.32
C SER A 53 -4.09 -5.86 10.43
N ILE A 54 -3.66 -5.73 11.68
CA ILE A 54 -4.53 -5.90 12.84
C ILE A 54 -5.60 -4.82 12.78
N ARG A 55 -6.87 -5.21 12.95
CA ARG A 55 -8.04 -4.36 12.82
C ARG A 55 -8.76 -4.16 14.13
N ASP A 56 -8.80 -5.21 14.93
CA ASP A 56 -9.51 -5.22 16.20
C ASP A 56 -8.99 -6.33 17.11
N TRP A 57 -9.29 -6.26 18.40
CA TRP A 57 -8.88 -7.26 19.39
C TRP A 57 -9.84 -7.29 20.57
N SER A 58 -9.84 -8.41 21.29
CA SER A 58 -10.61 -8.56 22.54
C SER A 58 -9.94 -7.81 23.70
N ASP A 59 -10.72 -7.38 24.70
CA ASP A 59 -10.22 -6.62 25.86
C ASP A 59 -9.11 -7.36 26.62
N ASP A 60 -9.16 -8.68 26.64
CA ASP A 60 -8.14 -9.54 27.26
C ASP A 60 -6.93 -9.83 26.37
N LEU A 61 -6.88 -9.22 25.16
CA LEU A 61 -5.83 -9.38 24.16
C LEU A 61 -5.56 -10.85 23.78
N THR A 62 -6.55 -11.74 23.90
CA THR A 62 -6.41 -13.16 23.52
C THR A 62 -6.91 -13.46 22.11
N ARG A 63 -7.66 -12.53 21.49
CA ARG A 63 -8.21 -12.69 20.14
C ARG A 63 -7.94 -11.45 19.32
N PHE A 64 -7.51 -11.64 18.07
CA PHE A 64 -7.20 -10.57 17.13
C PHE A 64 -7.93 -10.80 15.81
N LEU A 65 -8.67 -9.79 15.39
CA LEU A 65 -9.20 -9.70 14.03
C LEU A 65 -8.15 -9.00 13.16
N PHE A 66 -7.75 -9.61 12.08
CA PHE A 66 -6.75 -9.04 11.18
C PHE A 66 -7.10 -9.30 9.71
N ARG A 67 -6.56 -8.45 8.85
CA ARG A 67 -6.66 -8.57 7.40
C ARG A 67 -5.29 -8.91 6.83
N VAL A 68 -5.31 -9.78 5.84
CA VAL A 68 -4.14 -10.18 5.05
C VAL A 68 -4.40 -9.78 3.61
N SER A 69 -3.46 -9.08 2.96
CA SER A 69 -3.57 -8.69 1.55
C SER A 69 -2.20 -8.42 0.95
N ASN A 70 -2.11 -8.44 -0.38
CA ASN A 70 -0.93 -7.98 -1.11
C ASN A 70 -1.33 -7.32 -2.43
N ASP A 71 -0.40 -7.13 -3.36
CA ASP A 71 -0.66 -6.53 -4.67
C ASP A 71 -1.45 -7.43 -5.63
N LYS A 72 -1.54 -8.72 -5.33
CA LYS A 72 -2.30 -9.73 -6.13
C LYS A 72 -3.49 -10.31 -5.39
N ASP A 73 -3.59 -10.06 -4.09
CA ASP A 73 -4.69 -10.52 -3.24
C ASP A 73 -5.44 -9.31 -2.69
N PRO A 74 -6.72 -9.10 -3.06
CA PRO A 74 -7.54 -8.01 -2.53
C PRO A 74 -7.78 -8.12 -1.04
N GLY A 75 -7.56 -9.30 -0.46
CA GLY A 75 -7.44 -9.55 0.96
C GLY A 75 -8.52 -10.44 1.57
N SER A 76 -8.13 -11.03 2.67
CA SER A 76 -8.96 -11.92 3.50
C SER A 76 -8.90 -11.48 4.95
N SER A 77 -9.99 -11.66 5.68
CA SER A 77 -10.08 -11.38 7.11
C SER A 77 -10.02 -12.68 7.90
N TYR A 78 -9.26 -12.64 8.97
CA TYR A 78 -9.03 -13.79 9.84
C TYR A 78 -9.22 -13.41 11.30
N LEU A 79 -9.58 -14.41 12.10
CA LEU A 79 -9.54 -14.36 13.56
C LEU A 79 -8.39 -15.23 14.07
N PHE A 80 -7.51 -14.66 14.86
CA PHE A 80 -6.49 -15.38 15.62
C PHE A 80 -6.95 -15.54 17.07
N ASP A 81 -7.12 -16.77 17.53
CA ASP A 81 -7.40 -17.14 18.93
C ASP A 81 -6.11 -17.69 19.54
N LEU A 82 -5.42 -16.86 20.33
CA LEU A 82 -4.14 -17.24 20.95
C LEU A 82 -4.30 -18.36 21.96
N SER A 83 -5.44 -18.41 22.68
CA SER A 83 -5.67 -19.46 23.68
C SER A 83 -5.71 -20.86 23.07
N LYS A 84 -6.05 -20.93 21.78
CA LYS A 84 -6.10 -22.19 21.00
C LYS A 84 -4.96 -22.31 19.99
N GLY A 85 -4.13 -21.28 19.84
CA GLY A 85 -3.13 -21.22 18.78
C GLY A 85 -3.72 -21.36 17.36
N LYS A 86 -4.95 -20.86 17.14
CA LYS A 86 -5.72 -21.12 15.93
C LYS A 86 -6.01 -19.85 15.14
N VAL A 87 -5.68 -19.88 13.86
CA VAL A 87 -6.12 -18.87 12.87
C VAL A 87 -7.31 -19.43 12.10
N SER A 88 -8.39 -18.67 12.01
CA SER A 88 -9.61 -19.04 11.29
C SER A 88 -9.98 -17.99 10.26
N LEU A 89 -10.22 -18.40 9.02
CA LEU A 89 -10.72 -17.53 7.96
C LEU A 89 -12.16 -17.10 8.29
N ILE A 90 -12.43 -15.80 8.19
CA ILE A 90 -13.75 -15.20 8.38
C ILE A 90 -14.37 -14.84 7.03
N SER A 91 -13.60 -14.17 6.18
CA SER A 91 -14.08 -13.77 4.86
C SER A 91 -12.94 -13.61 3.87
N GLU A 92 -13.23 -13.79 2.61
CA GLU A 92 -12.32 -13.62 1.49
C GLU A 92 -12.96 -12.70 0.46
N ALA A 93 -12.24 -11.67 0.01
CA ALA A 93 -12.82 -10.60 -0.81
C ALA A 93 -13.12 -11.04 -2.25
N ALA A 94 -12.22 -11.83 -2.85
CA ALA A 94 -12.37 -12.25 -4.24
C ALA A 94 -11.71 -13.62 -4.49
N PRO A 95 -12.30 -14.71 -3.96
CA PRO A 95 -11.69 -16.05 -4.02
C PRO A 95 -11.46 -16.56 -5.44
N TRP A 96 -12.25 -16.09 -6.41
CA TRP A 96 -12.11 -16.45 -7.83
C TRP A 96 -10.85 -15.89 -8.49
N LEU A 97 -10.18 -14.89 -7.92
CA LEU A 97 -8.96 -14.32 -8.49
C LEU A 97 -7.74 -15.25 -8.36
N LYS A 98 -7.81 -16.28 -7.52
CA LYS A 98 -6.75 -17.28 -7.35
C LYS A 98 -6.43 -18.05 -8.64
N ASP A 99 -7.41 -18.15 -9.56
CA ASP A 99 -7.25 -18.84 -10.82
C ASP A 99 -6.59 -17.99 -11.92
N TYR A 100 -6.29 -16.70 -11.61
CA TYR A 100 -5.70 -15.77 -12.56
C TYR A 100 -4.27 -15.40 -12.19
N GLN A 101 -3.43 -15.29 -13.21
CA GLN A 101 -2.08 -14.75 -13.06
C GLN A 101 -2.15 -13.22 -13.00
N LEU A 102 -1.99 -12.67 -11.81
CA LEU A 102 -2.01 -11.22 -11.57
C LEU A 102 -0.59 -10.64 -11.58
N ALA A 103 -0.50 -9.32 -11.79
CA ALA A 103 0.74 -8.58 -11.92
C ALA A 103 1.30 -8.14 -10.57
N ASN A 104 2.63 -8.07 -10.45
CA ASN A 104 3.28 -7.42 -9.32
C ASN A 104 3.23 -5.91 -9.46
N ILE A 105 3.10 -5.21 -8.33
CA ILE A 105 3.17 -3.76 -8.22
C ILE A 105 4.48 -3.40 -7.52
N GLU A 106 5.37 -2.71 -8.23
CA GLU A 106 6.69 -2.35 -7.72
C GLU A 106 6.80 -0.85 -7.47
N PRO A 107 7.29 -0.43 -6.30
CA PRO A 107 7.58 0.98 -6.05
C PRO A 107 8.78 1.42 -6.86
N PHE A 108 8.71 2.64 -7.42
CA PHE A 108 9.83 3.27 -8.10
C PHE A 108 9.97 4.74 -7.71
N THR A 109 11.07 5.33 -8.08
CA THR A 109 11.32 6.76 -7.94
C THR A 109 11.84 7.31 -9.26
N TYR A 110 11.47 8.55 -9.56
CA TYR A 110 11.93 9.26 -10.76
C TYR A 110 12.26 10.71 -10.43
N MET A 111 12.98 11.35 -11.33
CA MET A 111 13.33 12.77 -11.23
C MET A 111 12.46 13.57 -12.16
N SER A 112 11.77 14.58 -11.65
CA SER A 112 11.14 15.56 -12.52
C SER A 112 12.18 16.35 -13.30
N ARG A 113 11.81 16.95 -14.44
CA ARG A 113 12.69 17.79 -15.28
C ARG A 113 13.30 18.98 -14.55
N ASP A 114 12.70 19.40 -13.45
CA ASP A 114 13.21 20.47 -12.58
C ASP A 114 13.89 19.95 -11.31
N GLY A 115 14.26 18.65 -11.29
CA GLY A 115 15.15 18.07 -10.31
C GLY A 115 14.51 17.66 -8.99
N ILE A 116 13.17 17.50 -8.94
CA ILE A 116 12.47 16.98 -7.76
C ILE A 116 12.40 15.45 -7.83
N LYS A 117 12.79 14.77 -6.74
CA LYS A 117 12.62 13.33 -6.63
C LYS A 117 11.17 13.02 -6.26
N LEU A 118 10.50 12.28 -7.12
CA LEU A 118 9.12 11.86 -6.99
C LEU A 118 9.02 10.34 -6.90
N HIS A 119 7.85 9.85 -6.52
CA HIS A 119 7.58 8.47 -6.21
C HIS A 119 6.42 7.92 -7.04
N GLY A 120 6.31 6.62 -7.10
CA GLY A 120 5.18 5.96 -7.77
C GLY A 120 5.26 4.44 -7.69
N TYR A 121 4.36 3.82 -8.43
CA TYR A 121 4.31 2.37 -8.59
C TYR A 121 4.22 2.03 -10.08
N ILE A 122 4.98 1.02 -10.47
CA ILE A 122 4.94 0.45 -11.81
C ILE A 122 4.38 -0.97 -11.72
N THR A 123 3.48 -1.28 -12.64
CA THR A 123 2.90 -2.61 -12.79
C THR A 123 3.11 -3.06 -14.22
N LEU A 124 3.86 -4.13 -14.41
CA LEU A 124 4.10 -4.73 -15.72
C LEU A 124 3.20 -5.95 -15.91
N PRO A 125 2.82 -6.26 -17.17
CA PRO A 125 2.05 -7.47 -17.45
C PRO A 125 2.72 -8.72 -16.88
N PRO A 126 1.96 -9.71 -16.35
CA PRO A 126 2.55 -10.94 -15.84
C PRO A 126 3.37 -11.73 -16.88
N THR A 127 3.11 -11.48 -18.14
CA THR A 127 3.79 -12.11 -19.28
C THR A 127 4.98 -11.31 -19.82
N TYR A 128 5.22 -10.09 -19.27
CA TYR A 128 6.30 -9.20 -19.72
C TYR A 128 7.68 -9.84 -19.54
N LYS A 129 8.52 -9.65 -20.54
CA LYS A 129 9.94 -10.00 -20.50
C LYS A 129 10.77 -8.75 -20.76
N GLU A 130 11.93 -8.66 -20.14
CA GLU A 130 12.83 -7.55 -20.35
C GLU A 130 13.15 -7.36 -21.86
N GLY A 131 12.98 -6.13 -22.32
CA GLY A 131 13.13 -5.77 -23.74
C GLY A 131 11.85 -5.79 -24.57
N ASP A 132 10.73 -6.31 -24.03
CA ASP A 132 9.44 -6.26 -24.71
C ASP A 132 8.97 -4.80 -24.85
N LYS A 133 8.42 -4.48 -26.03
CA LYS A 133 7.77 -3.18 -26.28
C LYS A 133 6.28 -3.31 -25.98
N ILE A 134 5.85 -2.73 -24.89
CA ILE A 134 4.45 -2.73 -24.47
C ILE A 134 3.90 -1.30 -24.37
N PRO A 135 2.61 -1.10 -24.59
CA PRO A 135 1.97 0.19 -24.35
C PRO A 135 1.84 0.43 -22.83
N PHE A 136 1.98 1.72 -22.44
CA PHE A 136 1.82 2.13 -21.05
C PHE A 136 0.59 3.01 -20.85
N ILE A 137 -0.03 2.85 -19.70
CA ILE A 137 -1.11 3.68 -19.18
C ILE A 137 -0.56 4.51 -18.02
N ILE A 138 -0.70 5.84 -18.12
CA ILE A 138 -0.50 6.74 -16.99
C ILE A 138 -1.79 6.77 -16.18
N HIS A 139 -1.72 6.36 -14.94
CA HIS A 139 -2.85 6.23 -14.02
C HIS A 139 -2.63 7.10 -12.76
N PRO A 140 -2.81 8.42 -12.85
CA PRO A 140 -2.60 9.32 -11.74
C PRO A 140 -3.78 9.26 -10.76
N HIS A 141 -3.49 9.35 -9.45
CA HIS A 141 -4.53 9.56 -8.45
C HIS A 141 -5.20 10.93 -8.61
N GLY A 142 -6.41 11.06 -8.08
CA GLY A 142 -7.11 12.32 -7.96
C GLY A 142 -6.55 13.19 -6.81
N GLY A 143 -7.09 14.39 -6.65
CA GLY A 143 -6.70 15.23 -5.53
C GLY A 143 -6.48 16.68 -5.94
N PRO A 144 -5.31 17.33 -5.71
CA PRO A 144 -3.94 16.78 -5.69
C PRO A 144 -3.45 16.17 -4.37
N ASN A 145 -4.04 16.55 -3.24
CA ASN A 145 -3.61 16.12 -1.92
C ASN A 145 -4.12 14.70 -1.59
N ALA A 146 -3.66 13.73 -2.36
CA ALA A 146 -3.86 12.29 -2.21
C ALA A 146 -2.56 11.57 -2.53
N ARG A 147 -2.57 10.25 -2.58
CA ARG A 147 -1.46 9.43 -3.09
C ARG A 147 -1.94 8.08 -3.51
N ASP A 148 -1.14 7.37 -4.28
CA ASP A 148 -1.27 5.95 -4.49
C ASP A 148 -0.62 5.14 -3.35
N TYR A 149 -1.08 3.91 -3.18
CA TYR A 149 -0.58 2.97 -2.17
C TYR A 149 -0.26 1.64 -2.81
N TRP A 150 0.78 1.00 -2.29
CA TRP A 150 1.06 -0.38 -2.65
C TRP A 150 -0.04 -1.31 -2.15
N GLY A 151 -0.54 -2.18 -3.01
CA GLY A 151 -1.57 -3.15 -2.69
C GLY A 151 -2.43 -3.48 -3.91
N PHE A 152 -3.42 -4.34 -3.74
CA PHE A 152 -4.31 -4.74 -4.81
C PHE A 152 -5.14 -3.55 -5.32
N ASN A 153 -5.02 -3.27 -6.60
CA ASN A 153 -5.84 -2.29 -7.31
C ASN A 153 -6.51 -3.00 -8.50
N PRO A 154 -7.85 -3.15 -8.50
CA PRO A 154 -8.55 -3.90 -9.53
C PRO A 154 -8.42 -3.29 -10.92
N GLU A 155 -8.36 -1.96 -11.03
CA GLU A 155 -8.21 -1.27 -12.31
C GLU A 155 -6.81 -1.45 -12.88
N VAL A 156 -5.78 -1.30 -12.06
CA VAL A 156 -4.39 -1.56 -12.45
C VAL A 156 -4.21 -3.01 -12.88
N GLN A 157 -4.75 -3.96 -12.13
CA GLN A 157 -4.72 -5.38 -12.49
C GLN A 157 -5.48 -5.67 -13.79
N PHE A 158 -6.61 -4.98 -14.00
CA PHE A 158 -7.37 -5.10 -15.24
C PHE A 158 -6.55 -4.72 -16.47
N TYR A 159 -5.81 -3.62 -16.42
CA TYR A 159 -4.97 -3.19 -17.53
C TYR A 159 -3.72 -4.10 -17.68
N ALA A 160 -3.04 -4.39 -16.58
CA ALA A 160 -1.81 -5.17 -16.61
C ALA A 160 -2.03 -6.59 -17.16
N THR A 161 -3.11 -7.25 -16.78
CA THR A 161 -3.45 -8.58 -17.29
C THR A 161 -3.84 -8.60 -18.77
N ARG A 162 -4.04 -7.43 -19.39
CA ARG A 162 -4.33 -7.24 -20.81
C ARG A 162 -3.15 -6.74 -21.64
N GLY A 163 -1.95 -6.78 -21.04
CA GLY A 163 -0.70 -6.47 -21.75
C GLY A 163 -0.25 -5.01 -21.67
N TYR A 164 -0.86 -4.18 -20.82
CA TYR A 164 -0.43 -2.80 -20.61
C TYR A 164 0.51 -2.71 -19.40
N GLY A 165 1.59 -1.95 -19.53
CA GLY A 165 2.28 -1.42 -18.36
C GLY A 165 1.44 -0.31 -17.74
N VAL A 166 1.38 -0.22 -16.41
CA VAL A 166 0.65 0.84 -15.71
C VAL A 166 1.59 1.58 -14.79
N ILE A 167 1.60 2.91 -14.89
CA ILE A 167 2.38 3.79 -14.03
C ILE A 167 1.40 4.61 -13.18
N GLN A 168 1.43 4.40 -11.89
CA GLN A 168 0.79 5.22 -10.87
C GLN A 168 1.86 6.14 -10.30
N MET A 169 1.70 7.44 -10.40
CA MET A 169 2.72 8.39 -9.94
C MET A 169 2.15 9.32 -8.88
N ASP A 170 2.94 9.48 -7.81
CA ASP A 170 2.72 10.48 -6.79
C ASP A 170 3.45 11.77 -7.23
N TYR A 171 2.75 12.60 -8.01
CA TYR A 171 3.26 13.88 -8.50
C TYR A 171 3.36 14.91 -7.36
N ARG A 172 4.08 16.02 -7.57
CA ARG A 172 4.20 17.09 -6.55
C ARG A 172 2.84 17.49 -5.99
N GLY A 173 2.76 17.62 -4.66
CA GLY A 173 1.51 17.86 -3.94
C GLY A 173 0.86 16.60 -3.38
N SER A 174 1.37 15.42 -3.71
CA SER A 174 0.91 14.17 -3.13
C SER A 174 1.19 14.13 -1.63
N THR A 175 0.32 13.46 -0.88
CA THR A 175 0.42 13.34 0.57
C THR A 175 1.35 12.21 1.00
N GLY A 176 1.79 12.22 2.26
CA GLY A 176 2.59 11.12 2.84
C GLY A 176 4.10 11.25 2.67
N TYR A 177 4.56 12.25 1.93
CA TYR A 177 5.99 12.53 1.70
C TYR A 177 6.52 13.73 2.47
N GLY A 178 5.65 14.39 3.20
CA GLY A 178 5.98 15.54 4.03
C GLY A 178 5.33 16.84 3.53
N ARG A 179 5.39 17.86 4.39
CA ARG A 179 4.80 19.16 4.10
C ARG A 179 5.51 19.87 2.94
N GLU A 180 6.81 19.72 2.86
CA GLU A 180 7.62 20.38 1.81
C GLU A 180 7.16 19.91 0.42
N GLU A 181 6.96 18.59 0.24
CA GLU A 181 6.51 18.03 -1.03
C GLU A 181 5.07 18.44 -1.36
N MET A 182 4.21 18.50 -0.34
CA MET A 182 2.83 18.98 -0.49
C MET A 182 2.74 20.42 -1.00
N ILE A 183 3.55 21.34 -0.46
CA ILE A 183 3.51 22.76 -0.85
C ILE A 183 4.11 23.05 -2.22
N LEU A 184 4.90 22.13 -2.80
CA LEU A 184 5.40 22.23 -4.17
C LEU A 184 4.29 22.30 -5.23
N ALA A 185 3.09 21.87 -4.88
CA ALA A 185 1.90 21.96 -5.73
C ALA A 185 1.28 23.37 -5.78
N ASN A 186 1.62 24.24 -4.85
CA ASN A 186 1.01 25.55 -4.77
C ASN A 186 1.20 26.34 -6.08
N HIS A 187 0.09 26.78 -6.67
CA HIS A 187 0.05 27.49 -7.97
C HIS A 187 0.60 26.68 -9.16
N GLN A 188 0.70 25.34 -9.05
CA GLN A 188 1.24 24.45 -10.10
C GLN A 188 0.18 23.57 -10.79
N MET A 189 -1.11 23.73 -10.46
CA MET A 189 -2.19 23.05 -11.16
C MET A 189 -2.17 23.35 -12.66
N GLY A 190 -2.25 22.31 -13.49
CA GLY A 190 -2.18 22.42 -14.95
C GLY A 190 -0.82 22.84 -15.50
N LYS A 191 0.21 22.94 -14.65
CA LYS A 191 1.59 23.30 -14.99
C LYS A 191 2.54 22.16 -14.62
N LYS A 192 3.49 22.40 -13.71
CA LYS A 192 4.49 21.40 -13.29
C LYS A 192 3.90 20.10 -12.73
N MET A 193 2.76 20.16 -12.08
CA MET A 193 2.04 18.96 -11.67
C MET A 193 1.64 18.06 -12.87
N GLN A 194 1.36 18.69 -14.02
CA GLN A 194 1.07 17.92 -15.24
C GLN A 194 2.35 17.40 -15.88
N GLU A 195 3.43 18.18 -15.81
CA GLU A 195 4.75 17.80 -16.32
C GLU A 195 5.30 16.60 -15.58
N ASP A 196 5.16 16.54 -14.24
CA ASP A 196 5.57 15.39 -13.40
C ASP A 196 4.99 14.06 -13.89
N LYS A 197 3.75 14.08 -14.40
CA LYS A 197 3.09 12.88 -14.94
C LYS A 197 3.75 12.38 -16.22
N TYR A 198 4.27 13.27 -17.04
CA TYR A 198 5.00 12.90 -18.25
C TYR A 198 6.44 12.48 -17.92
N ASP A 199 7.06 13.11 -16.93
CA ASP A 199 8.43 12.79 -16.51
C ASP A 199 8.55 11.37 -15.94
N ALA A 200 7.47 10.83 -15.40
CA ALA A 200 7.40 9.44 -14.93
C ALA A 200 7.55 8.39 -16.07
N LEU A 201 7.46 8.79 -17.34
CA LEU A 201 7.62 7.91 -18.51
C LEU A 201 9.03 7.92 -19.09
N MET A 202 9.89 8.83 -18.63
CA MET A 202 11.24 9.01 -19.15
C MET A 202 12.27 8.21 -18.36
#